data_c462fd76575257986f4caa45bc5f50a0
#
_entry.id   c462fd76575257986f4caa45bc5f50a0
#
_cell.length_a   1.000
_cell.length_b   1.000
_cell.length_c   1.000
_cell.angle_alpha   90.00
_cell.angle_beta   90.00
_cell.angle_gamma   90.00
#
_symmetry.space_group_name_H-M   'P 1'
#
loop_
_entity.id
_entity.type
_entity.pdbx_description
1 polymer ?
#
loop_
_entity_poly.entity_id
_entity_poly.type
_entity_poly.pdbx_seq_one_letter_code
_entity_poly.pdbx_strand_id
1 'polypeptide(L)'
;MSFTIRFATPADAALLAELGARTFRDAFAADNRPEDLAAHLASHYSPALQERELRDPQCSFLLAESAGVPAGFALLHDMPPEPGVPGRRPLRIERLYVDKPFHGTGVGAALMGRCLDEARARGHDVIWLGVWERNSRARDFYARWGFTEVGETTFVIGDDAQRDLVLARPLS
;
A
#
# COMPACT_ATOMS: atom_id res chain seq x y z
N MET A 1 -16.48 13.31 8.70
CA MET A 1 -15.57 12.53 9.52
C MET A 1 -14.16 13.10 9.37
N SER A 2 -13.50 13.34 10.47
CA SER A 2 -12.20 13.99 10.50
C SER A 2 -11.11 12.93 10.68
N PHE A 3 -10.02 13.05 9.90
CA PHE A 3 -8.89 12.13 9.96
C PHE A 3 -7.62 12.88 10.28
N THR A 4 -6.71 12.20 10.96
CA THR A 4 -5.32 12.63 11.08
C THR A 4 -4.45 11.61 10.35
N ILE A 5 -3.41 12.09 9.65
CA ILE A 5 -2.42 11.22 9.02
C ILE A 5 -1.06 11.60 9.59
N ARG A 6 -0.36 10.62 10.13
CA ARG A 6 0.97 10.80 10.70
C ARG A 6 1.93 9.73 10.21
N PHE A 7 3.21 9.98 10.31
CA PHE A 7 4.20 8.93 10.15
C PHE A 7 4.12 7.97 11.32
N ALA A 8 4.12 6.68 11.02
CA ALA A 8 4.24 5.66 12.04
C ALA A 8 5.68 5.55 12.53
N THR A 9 5.85 5.08 13.76
CA THR A 9 7.15 4.85 14.39
C THR A 9 7.30 3.37 14.74
N PRO A 10 8.50 2.89 15.13
CA PRO A 10 8.66 1.51 15.55
C PRO A 10 7.71 1.06 16.67
N ALA A 11 7.22 2.00 17.48
CA ALA A 11 6.20 1.70 18.51
C ALA A 11 4.85 1.26 17.91
N ASP A 12 4.60 1.54 16.64
CA ASP A 12 3.38 1.15 15.92
C ASP A 12 3.47 -0.23 15.25
N ALA A 13 4.55 -0.97 15.44
CA ALA A 13 4.78 -2.23 14.72
C ALA A 13 3.66 -3.26 14.94
N ALA A 14 3.23 -3.46 16.18
CA ALA A 14 2.15 -4.40 16.48
C ALA A 14 0.82 -3.95 15.88
N LEU A 15 0.52 -2.67 15.95
CA LEU A 15 -0.69 -2.08 15.35
C LEU A 15 -0.70 -2.28 13.84
N LEU A 16 0.40 -1.99 13.16
CA LEU A 16 0.51 -2.15 11.71
C LEU A 16 0.46 -3.61 11.28
N ALA A 17 1.02 -4.52 12.07
CA ALA A 17 0.92 -5.95 11.80
C ALA A 17 -0.53 -6.43 11.84
N GLU A 18 -1.28 -6.03 12.86
CA GLU A 18 -2.70 -6.37 12.99
C GLU A 18 -3.56 -5.73 11.91
N LEU A 19 -3.41 -4.43 11.71
CA LEU A 19 -4.16 -3.67 10.70
C LEU A 19 -3.85 -4.19 9.30
N GLY A 20 -2.57 -4.43 9.00
CA GLY A 20 -2.13 -4.96 7.71
C GLY A 20 -2.71 -6.34 7.43
N ALA A 21 -2.63 -7.26 8.39
CA ALA A 21 -3.19 -8.60 8.25
C ALA A 21 -4.70 -8.57 8.04
N ARG A 22 -5.41 -7.77 8.82
CA ARG A 22 -6.88 -7.65 8.72
C ARG A 22 -7.31 -7.07 7.37
N THR A 23 -6.69 -5.97 6.95
CA THR A 23 -7.04 -5.32 5.68
C THR A 23 -6.68 -6.19 4.48
N PHE A 24 -5.55 -6.87 4.53
CA PHE A 24 -5.17 -7.82 3.48
C PHE A 24 -6.15 -8.98 3.38
N ARG A 25 -6.52 -9.55 4.52
CA ARG A 25 -7.51 -10.64 4.57
C ARG A 25 -8.86 -10.20 3.99
N ASP A 26 -9.33 -9.02 4.39
CA ASP A 26 -10.62 -8.48 3.89
C ASP A 26 -10.59 -8.28 2.38
N ALA A 27 -9.44 -7.87 1.83
CA ALA A 27 -9.29 -7.62 0.40
C ALA A 27 -9.20 -8.91 -0.43
N PHE A 28 -8.57 -9.97 0.09
CA PHE A 28 -8.15 -11.11 -0.72
C PHE A 28 -8.72 -12.47 -0.30
N ALA A 29 -9.41 -12.58 0.85
CA ALA A 29 -9.87 -13.88 1.36
C ALA A 29 -10.86 -14.58 0.42
N ALA A 30 -11.71 -13.83 -0.27
CA ALA A 30 -12.71 -14.40 -1.16
C ALA A 30 -12.10 -15.07 -2.41
N ASP A 31 -10.90 -14.65 -2.81
CA ASP A 31 -10.26 -15.05 -4.05
C ASP A 31 -9.03 -15.95 -3.84
N ASN A 32 -8.73 -16.35 -2.60
CA ASN A 32 -7.55 -17.13 -2.27
C ASN A 32 -7.90 -18.28 -1.34
N ARG A 33 -7.13 -19.37 -1.44
CA ARG A 33 -7.27 -20.50 -0.52
C ARG A 33 -6.86 -20.07 0.89
N PRO A 34 -7.58 -20.53 1.94
CA PRO A 34 -7.23 -20.15 3.32
C PRO A 34 -5.78 -20.42 3.71
N GLU A 35 -5.20 -21.54 3.26
CA GLU A 35 -3.82 -21.91 3.56
C GLU A 35 -2.81 -20.98 2.88
N ASP A 36 -3.07 -20.55 1.65
CA ASP A 36 -2.20 -19.61 0.92
C ASP A 36 -2.25 -18.23 1.58
N LEU A 37 -3.45 -17.79 1.95
CA LEU A 37 -3.65 -16.53 2.65
C LEU A 37 -2.94 -16.53 4.00
N ALA A 38 -3.09 -17.60 4.78
CA ALA A 38 -2.44 -17.72 6.08
C ALA A 38 -0.91 -17.67 5.96
N ALA A 39 -0.34 -18.36 4.98
CA ALA A 39 1.10 -18.36 4.72
C ALA A 39 1.58 -16.95 4.34
N HIS A 40 0.84 -16.23 3.49
CA HIS A 40 1.19 -14.86 3.11
C HIS A 40 1.17 -13.92 4.31
N LEU A 41 0.12 -14.00 5.13
CA LEU A 41 -0.01 -13.16 6.32
C LEU A 41 1.13 -13.40 7.31
N ALA A 42 1.49 -14.67 7.53
CA ALA A 42 2.59 -15.02 8.43
C ALA A 42 3.95 -14.50 7.93
N SER A 43 4.17 -14.47 6.62
CA SER A 43 5.43 -14.05 6.02
C SER A 43 5.55 -12.53 5.82
N HIS A 44 4.46 -11.78 5.89
CA HIS A 44 4.44 -10.33 5.60
C HIS A 44 3.94 -9.47 6.75
N TYR A 45 3.14 -10.00 7.66
CA TYR A 45 2.49 -9.24 8.72
C TYR A 45 2.75 -9.85 10.09
N SER A 46 3.87 -9.47 10.68
CA SER A 46 4.18 -9.75 12.09
C SER A 46 4.78 -8.49 12.72
N PRO A 47 4.70 -8.31 14.04
CA PRO A 47 5.32 -7.15 14.68
C PRO A 47 6.80 -7.01 14.34
N ALA A 48 7.55 -8.12 14.30
CA ALA A 48 8.97 -8.09 13.98
C ALA A 48 9.26 -7.63 12.54
N LEU A 49 8.44 -8.06 11.58
CA LEU A 49 8.58 -7.65 10.18
C LEU A 49 8.25 -6.17 10.00
N GLN A 50 7.16 -5.69 10.60
CA GLN A 50 6.79 -4.28 10.53
C GLN A 50 7.82 -3.40 11.25
N GLU A 51 8.37 -3.85 12.37
CA GLU A 51 9.41 -3.10 13.05
C GLU A 51 10.64 -2.94 12.16
N ARG A 52 11.02 -4.00 11.45
CA ARG A 52 12.13 -3.95 10.50
C ARG A 52 11.86 -2.93 9.39
N GLU A 53 10.66 -2.95 8.82
CA GLU A 53 10.27 -1.99 7.79
C GLU A 53 10.22 -0.56 8.34
N LEU A 54 9.72 -0.37 9.56
CA LEU A 54 9.67 0.95 10.21
C LEU A 54 11.05 1.53 10.49
N ARG A 55 12.05 0.67 10.68
CA ARG A 55 13.44 1.09 10.91
C ARG A 55 14.24 1.25 9.62
N ASP A 56 13.71 0.79 8.49
CA ASP A 56 14.37 0.90 7.19
C ASP A 56 14.27 2.34 6.70
N PRO A 57 15.40 3.04 6.45
CA PRO A 57 15.36 4.43 5.95
C PRO A 57 14.74 4.56 4.57
N GLN A 58 14.62 3.48 3.81
CA GLN A 58 13.97 3.47 2.49
C GLN A 58 12.44 3.31 2.60
N CYS A 59 11.93 3.01 3.76
CA CYS A 59 10.50 2.79 4.00
C CYS A 59 9.91 3.90 4.86
N SER A 60 8.67 4.28 4.56
CA SER A 60 7.90 5.24 5.38
C SER A 60 6.45 4.78 5.45
N PHE A 61 5.95 4.59 6.66
CA PHE A 61 4.53 4.29 6.88
C PHE A 61 3.76 5.55 7.23
N LEU A 62 2.66 5.78 6.53
CA LEU A 62 1.66 6.79 6.86
C LEU A 62 0.46 6.09 7.49
N LEU A 63 0.07 6.51 8.67
CA LEU A 63 -1.05 5.94 9.41
C LEU A 63 -2.17 6.95 9.51
N ALA A 64 -3.35 6.58 9.01
CA ALA A 64 -4.56 7.38 9.14
C ALA A 64 -5.34 6.93 10.36
N GLU A 65 -5.75 7.89 11.17
CA GLU A 65 -6.53 7.66 12.39
C GLU A 65 -7.76 8.56 12.41
N SER A 66 -8.87 8.01 12.88
CA SER A 66 -10.11 8.76 13.12
C SER A 66 -10.44 8.66 14.61
N ALA A 67 -10.39 9.79 15.33
CA ALA A 67 -10.60 9.84 16.77
C ALA A 67 -9.71 8.84 17.53
N GLY A 68 -8.45 8.71 17.12
CA GLY A 68 -7.49 7.79 17.72
C GLY A 68 -7.63 6.33 17.30
N VAL A 69 -8.60 6.00 16.43
CA VAL A 69 -8.80 4.64 15.92
C VAL A 69 -8.08 4.48 14.58
N PRO A 70 -7.22 3.47 14.42
CA PRO A 70 -6.56 3.23 13.13
C PRO A 70 -7.59 2.96 12.04
N ALA A 71 -7.50 3.71 10.94
CA ALA A 71 -8.47 3.65 9.85
C ALA A 71 -7.87 3.13 8.54
N GLY A 72 -6.57 3.25 8.37
CA GLY A 72 -5.87 2.82 7.16
C GLY A 72 -4.41 3.21 7.21
N PHE A 73 -3.65 2.71 6.25
CA PHE A 73 -2.21 3.01 6.18
C PHE A 73 -1.70 2.93 4.76
N ALA A 74 -0.55 3.56 4.54
CA ALA A 74 0.22 3.40 3.31
C ALA A 74 1.69 3.14 3.65
N LEU A 75 2.35 2.33 2.84
CA LEU A 75 3.79 2.13 2.90
C LEU A 75 4.42 2.67 1.63
N LEU A 76 5.26 3.68 1.79
CA LEU A 76 6.09 4.23 0.72
C LEU A 76 7.47 3.56 0.80
N HIS A 77 7.97 3.10 -0.32
CA HIS A 77 9.25 2.40 -0.38
C HIS A 77 10.09 2.94 -1.53
N ASP A 78 11.24 3.53 -1.19
CA ASP A 78 12.22 3.99 -2.17
C ASP A 78 13.09 2.80 -2.57
N MET A 79 12.75 2.17 -3.68
CA MET A 79 13.38 0.95 -4.16
C MET A 79 13.46 0.98 -5.69
N PRO A 80 14.33 0.15 -6.31
CA PRO A 80 14.37 0.04 -7.76
C PRO A 80 13.00 -0.33 -8.34
N PRO A 81 12.55 0.36 -9.41
CA PRO A 81 11.24 0.13 -9.98
C PRO A 81 11.17 -1.13 -10.83
N GLU A 82 9.95 -1.62 -11.04
CA GLU A 82 9.68 -2.66 -12.03
C GLU A 82 9.91 -2.14 -13.46
N PRO A 83 10.21 -3.05 -14.41
CA PRO A 83 10.34 -2.66 -15.81
C PRO A 83 9.09 -1.94 -16.32
N GLY A 84 9.29 -0.88 -17.10
CA GLY A 84 8.20 -0.06 -17.64
C GLY A 84 7.90 1.19 -16.85
N VAL A 85 8.32 1.28 -15.59
CA VAL A 85 8.14 2.49 -14.78
C VAL A 85 9.05 3.59 -15.31
N PRO A 86 8.50 4.75 -15.71
CA PRO A 86 9.31 5.86 -16.22
C PRO A 86 9.94 6.66 -15.09
N GLY A 87 10.74 7.67 -15.45
CA GLY A 87 11.29 8.64 -14.51
C GLY A 87 12.66 8.29 -13.99
N ARG A 88 13.26 9.28 -13.30
CA ARG A 88 14.61 9.17 -12.75
C ARG A 88 14.61 8.77 -11.27
N ARG A 89 13.57 9.20 -10.55
CA ARG A 89 13.43 8.95 -9.10
C ARG A 89 12.02 8.48 -8.76
N PRO A 90 11.62 7.31 -9.24
CA PRO A 90 10.29 6.78 -8.92
C PRO A 90 10.22 6.33 -7.45
N LEU A 91 9.05 6.54 -6.84
CA LEU A 91 8.75 6.09 -5.48
C LEU A 91 7.60 5.09 -5.54
N ARG A 92 7.73 3.97 -4.83
CA ARG A 92 6.69 2.95 -4.79
C ARG A 92 5.70 3.20 -3.65
N ILE A 93 4.41 3.06 -3.95
CA ILE A 93 3.41 2.75 -2.93
C ILE A 93 3.36 1.23 -2.84
N GLU A 94 3.99 0.66 -1.83
CA GLU A 94 4.03 -0.79 -1.67
C GLU A 94 2.74 -1.34 -1.09
N ARG A 95 2.09 -0.57 -0.20
CA ARG A 95 0.80 -0.93 0.41
C ARG A 95 -0.03 0.33 0.58
N LEU A 96 -1.34 0.21 0.34
CA LEU A 96 -2.32 1.23 0.65
C LEU A 96 -3.63 0.52 0.94
N TYR A 97 -4.03 0.50 2.20
CA TYR A 97 -5.23 -0.21 2.65
C TYR A 97 -6.05 0.64 3.61
N VAL A 98 -7.36 0.53 3.48
CA VAL A 98 -8.33 1.18 4.38
C VAL A 98 -9.11 0.08 5.09
N ASP A 99 -9.22 0.20 6.40
CA ASP A 99 -9.98 -0.75 7.21
C ASP A 99 -11.47 -0.68 6.86
N LYS A 100 -12.11 -1.83 6.81
CA LYS A 100 -13.46 -1.99 6.28
C LYS A 100 -14.49 -1.02 6.88
N PRO A 101 -14.51 -0.75 8.20
CA PRO A 101 -15.46 0.22 8.75
C PRO A 101 -15.31 1.65 8.20
N PHE A 102 -14.17 1.96 7.59
CA PHE A 102 -13.87 3.29 7.06
C PHE A 102 -13.95 3.36 5.53
N HIS A 103 -14.40 2.29 4.88
CA HIS A 103 -14.60 2.33 3.43
C HIS A 103 -15.67 3.37 3.06
N GLY A 104 -15.42 4.14 2.01
CA GLY A 104 -16.34 5.17 1.53
C GLY A 104 -16.35 6.45 2.37
N THR A 105 -15.42 6.61 3.33
CA THR A 105 -15.37 7.79 4.21
C THR A 105 -14.34 8.83 3.79
N GLY A 106 -13.54 8.57 2.75
CA GLY A 106 -12.50 9.48 2.27
C GLY A 106 -11.10 9.20 2.79
N VAL A 107 -10.91 8.15 3.62
CA VAL A 107 -9.57 7.80 4.16
C VAL A 107 -8.60 7.43 3.05
N GLY A 108 -9.04 6.65 2.06
CA GLY A 108 -8.19 6.28 0.92
C GLY A 108 -7.72 7.48 0.12
N ALA A 109 -8.62 8.43 -0.14
CA ALA A 109 -8.28 9.66 -0.83
C ALA A 109 -7.30 10.52 -0.02
N ALA A 110 -7.50 10.62 1.29
CA ALA A 110 -6.61 11.38 2.16
C ALA A 110 -5.20 10.75 2.21
N LEU A 111 -5.11 9.44 2.30
CA LEU A 111 -3.83 8.72 2.25
C LEU A 111 -3.13 8.91 0.90
N MET A 112 -3.85 8.77 -0.21
CA MET A 112 -3.27 8.98 -1.54
C MET A 112 -2.75 10.41 -1.69
N GLY A 113 -3.54 11.40 -1.30
CA GLY A 113 -3.11 12.80 -1.35
C GLY A 113 -1.81 13.03 -0.57
N ARG A 114 -1.72 12.44 0.63
CA ARG A 114 -0.51 12.56 1.45
C ARG A 114 0.68 11.83 0.83
N CYS A 115 0.47 10.67 0.21
CA CYS A 115 1.53 9.96 -0.50
C CYS A 115 2.11 10.81 -1.64
N LEU A 116 1.24 11.45 -2.42
CA LEU A 116 1.67 12.32 -3.51
C LEU A 116 2.45 13.53 -2.99
N ASP A 117 1.97 14.16 -1.93
CA ASP A 117 2.64 15.32 -1.33
C ASP A 117 4.02 14.94 -0.79
N GLU A 118 4.15 13.80 -0.11
CA GLU A 118 5.43 13.32 0.39
C GLU A 118 6.41 13.00 -0.74
N ALA A 119 5.92 12.36 -1.80
CA ALA A 119 6.75 12.04 -2.96
C ALA A 119 7.30 13.32 -3.60
N ARG A 120 6.46 14.33 -3.78
CA ARG A 120 6.88 15.64 -4.31
C ARG A 120 7.89 16.34 -3.39
N ALA A 121 7.61 16.36 -2.10
CA ALA A 121 8.47 17.00 -1.10
C ALA A 121 9.86 16.38 -1.05
N ARG A 122 9.97 15.08 -1.34
CA ARG A 122 11.25 14.36 -1.37
C ARG A 122 11.95 14.41 -2.74
N GLY A 123 11.36 15.07 -3.74
CA GLY A 123 11.95 15.24 -5.06
C GLY A 123 11.80 14.03 -5.98
N HIS A 124 10.84 13.14 -5.71
CA HIS A 124 10.50 12.07 -6.64
C HIS A 124 9.74 12.63 -7.85
N ASP A 125 9.94 12.03 -9.01
CA ASP A 125 9.32 12.49 -10.26
C ASP A 125 8.18 11.60 -10.74
N VAL A 126 8.08 10.39 -10.21
CA VAL A 126 7.04 9.42 -10.53
C VAL A 126 6.66 8.65 -9.26
N ILE A 127 5.39 8.32 -9.13
CA ILE A 127 4.91 7.37 -8.13
C ILE A 127 4.34 6.15 -8.84
N TRP A 128 4.61 4.95 -8.33
CA TRP A 128 4.20 3.71 -8.96
C TRP A 128 3.76 2.67 -7.95
N LEU A 129 3.03 1.67 -8.42
CA LEU A 129 2.52 0.59 -7.58
C LEU A 129 2.21 -0.65 -8.41
N GLY A 130 2.02 -1.78 -7.73
CA GLY A 130 1.45 -2.98 -8.31
C GLY A 130 0.03 -3.18 -7.80
N VAL A 131 -0.88 -3.59 -8.67
CA VAL A 131 -2.25 -3.91 -8.30
C VAL A 131 -2.69 -5.21 -8.99
N TRP A 132 -3.36 -6.09 -8.24
CA TRP A 132 -3.89 -7.33 -8.80
C TRP A 132 -4.86 -7.02 -9.95
N GLU A 133 -4.70 -7.73 -11.07
CA GLU A 133 -5.48 -7.48 -12.29
C GLU A 133 -7.00 -7.61 -12.07
N ARG A 134 -7.43 -8.44 -11.11
CA ARG A 134 -8.84 -8.67 -10.80
C ARG A 134 -9.39 -7.74 -9.73
N ASN A 135 -8.56 -6.88 -9.13
CA ASN A 135 -9.00 -5.91 -8.14
C ASN A 135 -9.55 -4.66 -8.84
N SER A 136 -10.75 -4.78 -9.43
CA SER A 136 -11.35 -3.69 -10.20
C SER A 136 -11.61 -2.45 -9.37
N ARG A 137 -11.97 -2.60 -8.10
CA ARG A 137 -12.21 -1.45 -7.20
C ARG A 137 -10.93 -0.63 -7.00
N ALA A 138 -9.81 -1.29 -6.74
CA ALA A 138 -8.53 -0.61 -6.59
C ALA A 138 -8.07 0.00 -7.91
N ARG A 139 -8.22 -0.72 -9.02
CA ARG A 139 -7.85 -0.23 -10.34
C ARG A 139 -8.62 1.04 -10.70
N ASP A 140 -9.92 1.08 -10.42
CA ASP A 140 -10.75 2.27 -10.65
C ASP A 140 -10.30 3.44 -9.77
N PHE A 141 -9.99 3.15 -8.51
CA PHE A 141 -9.46 4.16 -7.59
C PHE A 141 -8.17 4.79 -8.13
N TYR A 142 -7.21 3.96 -8.53
CA TYR A 142 -5.93 4.47 -9.05
C TYR A 142 -6.10 5.20 -10.39
N ALA A 143 -7.00 4.73 -11.25
CA ALA A 143 -7.29 5.43 -12.51
C ALA A 143 -7.83 6.85 -12.26
N ARG A 144 -8.71 7.02 -11.27
CA ARG A 144 -9.22 8.34 -10.89
C ARG A 144 -8.11 9.26 -10.36
N TRP A 145 -7.04 8.69 -9.81
CA TRP A 145 -5.88 9.44 -9.34
C TRP A 145 -4.83 9.68 -10.42
N GLY A 146 -5.12 9.31 -11.67
CA GLY A 146 -4.23 9.58 -12.80
C GLY A 146 -3.15 8.55 -13.04
N PHE A 147 -3.23 7.38 -12.41
CA PHE A 147 -2.30 6.27 -12.69
C PHE A 147 -2.66 5.60 -14.00
N THR A 148 -1.64 5.22 -14.77
CA THR A 148 -1.78 4.47 -16.03
C THR A 148 -0.97 3.19 -15.97
N GLU A 149 -1.42 2.18 -16.73
CA GLU A 149 -0.71 0.90 -16.82
C GLU A 149 0.57 1.04 -17.63
N VAL A 150 1.70 0.63 -17.05
CA VAL A 150 3.02 0.72 -17.68
C VAL A 150 3.73 -0.63 -17.78
N GLY A 151 3.22 -1.67 -17.15
CA GLY A 151 3.82 -2.99 -17.18
C GLY A 151 3.01 -4.00 -16.37
N GLU A 152 3.61 -5.16 -16.17
CA GLU A 152 3.02 -6.22 -15.35
C GLU A 152 4.10 -6.98 -14.59
N THR A 153 3.73 -7.61 -13.48
CA THR A 153 4.62 -8.43 -12.68
C THR A 153 3.83 -9.59 -12.06
N THR A 154 4.53 -10.51 -11.44
CA THR A 154 3.91 -11.64 -10.74
C THR A 154 3.92 -11.36 -9.24
N PHE A 155 2.75 -11.55 -8.62
CA PHE A 155 2.56 -11.46 -7.18
C PHE A 155 2.18 -12.84 -6.66
N VAL A 156 2.90 -13.34 -5.66
CA VAL A 156 2.70 -14.69 -5.13
C VAL A 156 2.01 -14.63 -3.77
N ILE A 157 0.89 -15.36 -3.64
CA ILE A 157 0.21 -15.58 -2.37
C ILE A 157 0.26 -17.07 -2.09
N GLY A 158 1.07 -17.48 -1.10
CA GLY A 158 1.35 -18.90 -0.86
C GLY A 158 2.01 -19.53 -2.08
N ASP A 159 1.37 -20.53 -2.67
CA ASP A 159 1.82 -21.20 -3.92
C ASP A 159 1.13 -20.65 -5.16
N ASP A 160 0.24 -19.67 -5.02
CA ASP A 160 -0.52 -19.11 -6.13
C ASP A 160 0.16 -17.89 -6.72
N ALA A 161 0.60 -18.02 -7.98
CA ALA A 161 1.18 -16.92 -8.74
C ALA A 161 0.07 -16.14 -9.44
N GLN A 162 -0.06 -14.85 -9.12
CA GLN A 162 -1.09 -13.96 -9.64
C GLN A 162 -0.44 -12.86 -10.48
N ARG A 163 -1.20 -12.34 -11.46
CA ARG A 163 -0.71 -11.24 -12.30
C ARG A 163 -1.08 -9.90 -11.67
N ASP A 164 -0.06 -9.09 -11.43
CA ASP A 164 -0.23 -7.70 -11.02
C ASP A 164 0.04 -6.77 -12.20
N LEU A 165 -0.75 -5.72 -12.29
CA LEU A 165 -0.50 -4.62 -13.22
C LEU A 165 0.39 -3.61 -12.52
N VAL A 166 1.39 -3.11 -13.23
CA VAL A 166 2.24 -2.02 -12.74
C VAL A 166 1.65 -0.72 -13.25
N LEU A 167 1.29 0.16 -12.32
CA LEU A 167 0.71 1.45 -12.60
C LEU A 167 1.66 2.55 -12.18
N ALA A 168 1.70 3.65 -12.95
CA ALA A 168 2.54 4.78 -12.62
C ALA A 168 1.83 6.09 -12.91
N ARG A 169 2.24 7.12 -12.19
CA ARG A 169 1.76 8.49 -12.35
C ARG A 169 2.91 9.47 -12.24
N PRO A 170 3.09 10.38 -13.21
CA PRO A 170 4.05 11.47 -13.09
C PRO A 170 3.67 12.43 -11.97
N LEU A 171 4.68 12.99 -11.32
CA LEU A 171 4.54 14.00 -10.26
C LEU A 171 4.99 15.35 -10.82
N SER A 172 4.18 15.93 -11.64
CA SER A 172 4.49 17.24 -12.23
C SER A 172 4.02 18.39 -11.34
#